data_c7d892c3338b9ff0f49b787432d1d1b7
#
_entry.id   c7d892c3338b9ff0f49b787432d1d1b7
#
_cell.length_a   1.000
_cell.length_b   1.000
_cell.length_c   1.000
_cell.angle_alpha   90.00
_cell.angle_beta   90.00
_cell.angle_gamma   90.00
#
_symmetry.space_group_name_H-M   'P 1'
#
loop_
_entity.id
_entity.type
_entity.pdbx_description
1 polymer ?
#
loop_
_entity_poly.entity_id
_entity_poly.type
_entity_poly.pdbx_seq_one_letter_code
_entity_poly.pdbx_strand_id
1 'polypeptide(L)'
;MQLLFARLVEHRTALWQWFTAHAESKHSLWWLGAIAFFDTIFLPIAPEVFMVALMLAHPKRWKAYLAVALAASTAGAIVGYSVALFLFTQLSPFLLRTAAMQHAFVAAQQLFGSHVFVTMLTTSFTPIPDKLFIYAAGFLQVNFLLFIAGHFVGRGARMGALLYLTGKYGKHVVDIVDRYFLWFGSGLLALGVAYALLRWCILPFLG
;
A
#
# COMPACT_ATOMS: atom_id res chain seq x y z
N MET A 1 -27.58 -3.47 -7.63
CA MET A 1 -26.29 -3.15 -8.26
C MET A 1 -26.15 -1.66 -8.57
N GLN A 2 -27.14 -0.99 -9.18
CA GLN A 2 -27.08 0.45 -9.51
C GLN A 2 -26.96 1.38 -8.28
N LEU A 3 -27.63 1.08 -7.16
CA LEU A 3 -27.56 1.88 -5.93
C LEU A 3 -26.19 1.81 -5.24
N LEU A 4 -25.50 0.68 -5.33
CA LEU A 4 -24.13 0.52 -4.81
C LEU A 4 -23.12 1.31 -5.67
N PHE A 5 -23.31 1.30 -6.99
CA PHE A 5 -22.49 2.08 -7.93
C PHE A 5 -22.70 3.59 -7.72
N ALA A 6 -23.94 4.04 -7.54
CA ALA A 6 -24.25 5.44 -7.27
C ALA A 6 -23.62 5.94 -5.96
N ARG A 7 -23.68 5.16 -4.87
CA ARG A 7 -23.02 5.50 -3.60
C ARG A 7 -21.48 5.54 -3.71
N LEU A 8 -20.86 4.63 -4.47
CA LEU A 8 -19.43 4.65 -4.70
C LEU A 8 -18.98 5.90 -5.49
N VAL A 9 -19.78 6.32 -6.47
CA VAL A 9 -19.53 7.54 -7.25
C VAL A 9 -19.72 8.80 -6.39
N GLU A 10 -20.75 8.86 -5.54
CA GLU A 10 -20.96 9.96 -4.59
C GLU A 10 -19.82 10.10 -3.58
N HIS A 11 -19.37 9.00 -2.99
CA HIS A 11 -18.22 9.03 -2.06
C HIS A 11 -16.94 9.48 -2.74
N ARG A 12 -16.73 9.12 -4.00
CA ARG A 12 -15.58 9.52 -4.79
C ARG A 12 -15.59 11.02 -5.11
N THR A 13 -16.72 11.58 -5.48
CA THR A 13 -16.88 13.03 -5.73
C THR A 13 -16.72 13.84 -4.45
N ALA A 14 -17.26 13.37 -3.32
CA ALA A 14 -17.12 14.02 -2.03
C ALA A 14 -15.65 14.03 -1.54
N LEU A 15 -14.94 12.92 -1.67
CA LEU A 15 -13.51 12.85 -1.35
C LEU A 15 -12.66 13.77 -2.24
N TRP A 16 -12.95 13.82 -3.54
CA TRP A 16 -12.26 14.72 -4.45
C TRP A 16 -12.50 16.19 -4.12
N GLN A 17 -13.74 16.56 -3.81
CA GLN A 17 -14.10 17.92 -3.38
C GLN A 17 -13.39 18.28 -2.07
N TRP A 18 -13.33 17.34 -1.11
CA TRP A 18 -12.61 17.54 0.13
C TRP A 18 -11.12 17.72 -0.11
N PHE A 19 -10.50 16.91 -0.98
CA PHE A 19 -9.10 17.01 -1.32
C PHE A 19 -8.76 18.35 -2.01
N THR A 20 -9.58 18.79 -2.97
CA THR A 20 -9.36 20.07 -3.65
C THR A 20 -9.51 21.26 -2.70
N ALA A 21 -10.51 21.25 -1.83
CA ALA A 21 -10.71 22.29 -0.82
C ALA A 21 -9.54 22.39 0.18
N HIS A 22 -8.95 21.25 0.57
CA HIS A 22 -7.81 21.23 1.50
C HIS A 22 -6.46 21.39 0.80
N ALA A 23 -6.37 21.20 -0.51
CA ALA A 23 -5.16 21.43 -1.29
C ALA A 23 -4.73 22.91 -1.28
N GLU A 24 -5.67 23.84 -1.20
CA GLU A 24 -5.43 25.28 -1.13
C GLU A 24 -5.18 25.79 0.32
N SER A 25 -5.36 24.92 1.30
CA SER A 25 -5.20 25.24 2.72
C SER A 25 -3.72 25.44 3.09
N LYS A 26 -3.45 26.32 4.05
CA LYS A 26 -2.11 26.50 4.66
C LYS A 26 -1.59 25.22 5.30
N HIS A 27 -2.46 24.29 5.67
CA HIS A 27 -2.15 23.03 6.34
C HIS A 27 -2.12 21.82 5.38
N SER A 28 -2.09 22.05 4.06
CA SER A 28 -2.15 21.00 3.05
C SER A 28 -1.05 19.94 3.20
N LEU A 29 0.17 20.34 3.58
CA LEU A 29 1.27 19.40 3.84
C LEU A 29 1.04 18.53 5.09
N TRP A 30 0.39 19.11 6.11
CA TRP A 30 0.06 18.37 7.32
C TRP A 30 -1.00 17.28 7.04
N TRP A 31 -2.03 17.64 6.27
CA TRP A 31 -3.04 16.69 5.82
C TRP A 31 -2.44 15.58 4.96
N LEU A 32 -1.52 15.94 4.04
CA LEU A 32 -0.81 14.95 3.22
C LEU A 32 -0.01 13.99 4.09
N GLY A 33 0.72 14.49 5.08
CA GLY A 33 1.49 13.68 6.01
C GLY A 33 0.60 12.75 6.83
N ALA A 34 -0.49 13.28 7.40
CA ALA A 34 -1.44 12.48 8.17
C ALA A 34 -2.07 11.35 7.31
N ILE A 35 -2.56 11.67 6.11
CA ILE A 35 -3.14 10.69 5.20
C ILE A 35 -2.10 9.62 4.83
N ALA A 36 -0.87 10.00 4.46
CA ALA A 36 0.18 9.06 4.08
C ALA A 36 0.60 8.15 5.23
N PHE A 37 0.66 8.69 6.45
CA PHE A 37 0.98 7.92 7.66
C PHE A 37 -0.10 6.88 7.96
N PHE A 38 -1.36 7.31 8.06
CA PHE A 38 -2.46 6.43 8.41
C PHE A 38 -2.84 5.44 7.29
N ASP A 39 -2.68 5.84 6.00
CA ASP A 39 -2.83 4.90 4.89
C ASP A 39 -1.86 3.72 5.02
N THR A 40 -0.62 4.00 5.35
CA THR A 40 0.41 2.96 5.48
C THR A 40 0.10 1.99 6.61
N ILE A 41 -0.57 2.43 7.69
CA ILE A 41 -0.92 1.59 8.82
C ILE A 41 -2.24 0.84 8.54
N PHE A 42 -3.37 1.53 8.33
CA PHE A 42 -4.68 0.85 8.27
C PHE A 42 -5.71 1.47 7.33
N LEU A 43 -5.62 2.74 6.97
CA LEU A 43 -6.62 3.40 6.13
C LEU A 43 -6.49 2.99 4.66
N PRO A 44 -7.59 2.70 3.96
CA PRO A 44 -7.56 2.46 2.51
C PRO A 44 -7.75 3.77 1.73
N ILE A 45 -7.10 4.85 2.15
CA ILE A 45 -7.20 6.17 1.50
C ILE A 45 -5.88 6.44 0.80
N ALA A 46 -5.87 6.30 -0.52
CA ALA A 46 -4.66 6.51 -1.32
C ALA A 46 -4.16 7.97 -1.22
N PRO A 47 -3.00 8.24 -0.57
CA PRO A 47 -2.43 9.58 -0.49
C PRO A 47 -2.07 10.12 -1.88
N GLU A 48 -1.92 9.25 -2.86
CA GLU A 48 -1.64 9.57 -4.25
C GLU A 48 -2.71 10.50 -4.86
N VAL A 49 -3.98 10.29 -4.53
CA VAL A 49 -5.08 11.13 -5.03
C VAL A 49 -4.95 12.55 -4.49
N PHE A 50 -4.62 12.68 -3.21
CA PHE A 50 -4.38 14.00 -2.60
C PHE A 50 -3.11 14.66 -3.13
N MET A 51 -2.03 13.89 -3.38
CA MET A 51 -0.81 14.38 -4.01
C MET A 51 -1.07 14.94 -5.41
N VAL A 52 -1.92 14.29 -6.20
CA VAL A 52 -2.34 14.79 -7.52
C VAL A 52 -3.09 16.12 -7.39
N ALA A 53 -4.04 16.23 -6.47
CA ALA A 53 -4.77 17.46 -6.22
C ALA A 53 -3.82 18.63 -5.83
N LEU A 54 -2.88 18.36 -4.93
CA LEU A 54 -1.85 19.34 -4.52
C LEU A 54 -0.95 19.75 -5.68
N MET A 55 -0.55 18.79 -6.51
CA MET A 55 0.31 19.06 -7.67
C MET A 55 -0.40 19.91 -8.72
N LEU A 56 -1.71 19.70 -8.92
CA LEU A 56 -2.52 20.52 -9.83
C LEU A 56 -2.74 21.94 -9.29
N ALA A 57 -2.92 22.09 -7.97
CA ALA A 57 -3.08 23.39 -7.34
C ALA A 57 -1.76 24.20 -7.31
N HIS A 58 -0.66 23.57 -6.91
CA HIS A 58 0.62 24.24 -6.71
C HIS A 58 1.82 23.42 -7.21
N PRO A 59 2.04 23.31 -8.53
CA PRO A 59 3.05 22.41 -9.11
C PRO A 59 4.50 22.72 -8.70
N LYS A 60 4.80 23.97 -8.33
CA LYS A 60 6.15 24.37 -7.89
C LYS A 60 6.59 23.70 -6.57
N ARG A 61 5.66 23.18 -5.77
CA ARG A 61 5.93 22.59 -4.44
C ARG A 61 6.09 21.06 -4.45
N TRP A 62 6.22 20.44 -5.61
CA TRP A 62 6.26 18.98 -5.77
C TRP A 62 7.29 18.28 -4.88
N LYS A 63 8.48 18.88 -4.67
CA LYS A 63 9.52 18.33 -3.78
C LYS A 63 9.05 18.23 -2.33
N ALA A 64 8.30 19.24 -1.85
CA ALA A 64 7.75 19.24 -0.50
C ALA A 64 6.67 18.15 -0.35
N TYR A 65 5.82 17.97 -1.36
CA TYR A 65 4.80 16.90 -1.36
C TYR A 65 5.45 15.53 -1.30
N LEU A 66 6.46 15.29 -2.15
CA LEU A 66 7.20 14.03 -2.15
C LEU A 66 7.87 13.78 -0.80
N ALA A 67 8.59 14.75 -0.26
CA ALA A 67 9.32 14.62 0.98
C ALA A 67 8.40 14.32 2.17
N VAL A 68 7.29 15.07 2.30
CA VAL A 68 6.33 14.90 3.40
C VAL A 68 5.61 13.56 3.30
N ALA A 69 5.10 13.20 2.11
CA ALA A 69 4.39 11.95 1.92
C ALA A 69 5.30 10.74 2.16
N LEU A 70 6.54 10.79 1.65
CA LEU A 70 7.50 9.71 1.80
C LEU A 70 7.97 9.57 3.26
N ALA A 71 8.28 10.68 3.95
CA ALA A 71 8.68 10.65 5.35
C ALA A 71 7.55 10.11 6.25
N ALA A 72 6.32 10.61 6.06
CA ALA A 72 5.16 10.17 6.83
C ALA A 72 4.80 8.70 6.55
N SER A 73 4.84 8.27 5.29
CA SER A 73 4.64 6.87 4.92
C SER A 73 5.71 5.94 5.52
N THR A 74 6.97 6.36 5.49
CA THR A 74 8.06 5.60 6.10
C THR A 74 7.88 5.50 7.63
N ALA A 75 7.49 6.59 8.29
CA ALA A 75 7.14 6.56 9.71
C ALA A 75 5.98 5.59 9.98
N GLY A 76 4.95 5.59 9.14
CA GLY A 76 3.85 4.61 9.22
C GLY A 76 4.31 3.17 9.04
N ALA A 77 5.24 2.92 8.11
CA ALA A 77 5.83 1.59 7.91
C ALA A 77 6.64 1.11 9.13
N ILE A 78 7.40 2.01 9.77
CA ILE A 78 8.11 1.72 11.02
C ILE A 78 7.13 1.31 12.11
N VAL A 79 6.05 2.07 12.28
CA VAL A 79 5.00 1.75 13.27
C VAL A 79 4.35 0.41 12.94
N GLY A 80 3.95 0.18 11.69
CA GLY A 80 3.33 -1.08 11.25
C GLY A 80 4.21 -2.30 11.48
N TYR A 81 5.49 -2.20 11.12
CA TYR A 81 6.50 -3.22 11.39
C TYR A 81 6.63 -3.51 12.90
N SER A 82 6.75 -2.43 13.70
CA SER A 82 6.93 -2.55 15.15
C SER A 82 5.72 -3.19 15.84
N VAL A 83 4.51 -2.82 15.42
CA VAL A 83 3.26 -3.42 15.92
C VAL A 83 3.21 -4.91 15.58
N ALA A 84 3.54 -5.29 14.34
CA ALA A 84 3.55 -6.69 13.93
C ALA A 84 4.61 -7.51 14.68
N LEU A 85 5.80 -6.93 14.89
CA LEU A 85 6.87 -7.54 15.69
C LEU A 85 6.43 -7.75 17.14
N PHE A 86 5.82 -6.73 17.75
CA PHE A 86 5.29 -6.84 19.11
C PHE A 86 4.21 -7.92 19.22
N LEU A 87 3.25 -7.94 18.30
CA LEU A 87 2.21 -8.97 18.26
C LEU A 87 2.79 -10.37 18.11
N PHE A 88 3.79 -10.53 17.24
CA PHE A 88 4.47 -11.81 17.10
C PHE A 88 5.14 -12.25 18.41
N THR A 89 5.86 -11.37 19.09
CA THR A 89 6.53 -11.73 20.35
C THR A 89 5.54 -12.20 21.43
N GLN A 90 4.32 -11.64 21.46
CA GLN A 90 3.27 -12.06 22.40
C GLN A 90 2.59 -13.37 21.98
N LEU A 91 2.40 -13.57 20.68
CA LEU A 91 1.66 -14.71 20.13
C LEU A 91 2.53 -15.91 19.78
N SER A 92 3.85 -15.74 19.66
CA SER A 92 4.78 -16.80 19.24
C SER A 92 4.69 -18.07 20.12
N PRO A 93 4.53 -18.02 21.45
CA PRO A 93 4.39 -19.23 22.27
C PRO A 93 3.14 -20.03 21.92
N PHE A 94 2.12 -19.36 21.39
CA PHE A 94 0.88 -20.00 20.95
C PHE A 94 0.96 -20.48 19.50
N LEU A 95 1.54 -19.66 18.63
CA LEU A 95 1.62 -19.94 17.17
C LEU A 95 2.66 -21.00 16.82
N LEU A 96 3.76 -21.09 17.60
CA LEU A 96 4.87 -22.01 17.32
C LEU A 96 4.84 -23.25 18.22
N ARG A 97 3.64 -23.75 18.55
CA ARG A 97 3.47 -24.92 19.46
C ARG A 97 3.91 -26.24 18.86
N THR A 98 3.82 -26.41 17.52
CA THR A 98 4.18 -27.65 16.87
C THR A 98 5.44 -27.47 16.01
N ALA A 99 6.21 -28.55 15.87
CA ALA A 99 7.40 -28.55 15.01
C ALA A 99 7.07 -28.15 13.56
N ALA A 100 5.92 -28.59 13.05
CA ALA A 100 5.46 -28.22 11.70
C ALA A 100 5.26 -26.72 11.54
N MET A 101 4.67 -26.03 12.55
CA MET A 101 4.49 -24.58 12.54
C MET A 101 5.82 -23.84 12.64
N GLN A 102 6.75 -24.34 13.46
CA GLN A 102 8.11 -23.78 13.55
C GLN A 102 8.85 -23.89 12.23
N HIS A 103 8.82 -25.06 11.57
CA HIS A 103 9.44 -25.25 10.27
C HIS A 103 8.84 -24.34 9.20
N ALA A 104 7.50 -24.22 9.15
CA ALA A 104 6.81 -23.34 8.20
C ALA A 104 7.18 -21.87 8.43
N PHE A 105 7.28 -21.43 9.70
CA PHE A 105 7.69 -20.09 10.04
C PHE A 105 9.13 -19.78 9.60
N VAL A 106 10.08 -20.66 9.91
CA VAL A 106 11.48 -20.52 9.51
C VAL A 106 11.61 -20.51 7.99
N ALA A 107 10.90 -21.36 7.27
CA ALA A 107 10.90 -21.37 5.82
C ALA A 107 10.37 -20.04 5.23
N ALA A 108 9.26 -19.51 5.78
CA ALA A 108 8.71 -18.22 5.37
C ALA A 108 9.67 -17.05 5.69
N GLN A 109 10.31 -17.08 6.86
CA GLN A 109 11.31 -16.10 7.28
C GLN A 109 12.52 -16.10 6.35
N GLN A 110 13.03 -17.27 5.98
CA GLN A 110 14.14 -17.38 5.04
C GLN A 110 13.79 -16.90 3.65
N LEU A 111 12.62 -17.32 3.13
CA LEU A 111 12.15 -16.94 1.80
C LEU A 111 11.93 -15.42 1.68
N PHE A 112 11.25 -14.83 2.65
CA PHE A 112 11.00 -13.40 2.67
C PHE A 112 12.28 -12.61 3.00
N GLY A 113 13.05 -13.04 3.99
CA GLY A 113 14.23 -12.36 4.50
C GLY A 113 15.38 -12.28 3.49
N SER A 114 15.55 -13.31 2.64
CA SER A 114 16.59 -13.31 1.60
C SER A 114 16.35 -12.25 0.50
N HIS A 115 15.10 -11.81 0.31
CA HIS A 115 14.72 -10.89 -0.76
C HIS A 115 13.93 -9.67 -0.27
N VAL A 116 13.99 -9.34 1.02
CA VAL A 116 13.15 -8.30 1.64
C VAL A 116 13.22 -6.95 0.92
N PHE A 117 14.41 -6.49 0.54
CA PHE A 117 14.58 -5.23 -0.19
C PHE A 117 13.85 -5.25 -1.53
N VAL A 118 14.08 -6.29 -2.34
CA VAL A 118 13.44 -6.44 -3.66
C VAL A 118 11.93 -6.64 -3.52
N THR A 119 11.50 -7.40 -2.54
CA THR A 119 10.07 -7.60 -2.25
C THR A 119 9.40 -6.26 -1.93
N MET A 120 9.95 -5.48 -1.00
CA MET A 120 9.39 -4.17 -0.64
C MET A 120 9.43 -3.16 -1.80
N LEU A 121 10.48 -3.22 -2.62
CA LEU A 121 10.60 -2.41 -3.83
C LEU A 121 9.48 -2.75 -4.83
N THR A 122 9.30 -4.03 -5.13
CA THR A 122 8.34 -4.50 -6.15
C THR A 122 6.90 -4.38 -5.69
N THR A 123 6.60 -4.60 -4.40
CA THR A 123 5.24 -4.46 -3.86
C THR A 123 4.71 -3.04 -4.00
N SER A 124 5.58 -2.03 -3.94
CA SER A 124 5.20 -0.63 -4.16
C SER A 124 4.62 -0.37 -5.56
N PHE A 125 4.94 -1.21 -6.55
CA PHE A 125 4.43 -1.10 -7.92
C PHE A 125 3.29 -2.08 -8.23
N THR A 126 2.98 -2.98 -7.30
CA THR A 126 1.86 -3.91 -7.45
C THR A 126 0.58 -3.32 -6.83
N PRO A 127 -0.61 -3.75 -7.25
CA PRO A 127 -1.87 -3.33 -6.64
C PRO A 127 -2.16 -4.06 -5.31
N ILE A 128 -1.25 -4.92 -4.88
CA ILE A 128 -1.36 -5.60 -3.58
C ILE A 128 -1.11 -4.56 -2.50
N PRO A 129 -1.97 -4.47 -1.46
CA PRO A 129 -1.78 -3.48 -0.40
C PRO A 129 -0.43 -3.65 0.30
N ASP A 130 0.44 -2.63 0.23
CA ASP A 130 1.78 -2.61 0.85
C ASP A 130 1.75 -3.00 2.33
N LYS A 131 0.67 -2.66 3.03
CA LYS A 131 0.47 -2.93 4.45
C LYS A 131 0.57 -4.42 4.80
N LEU A 132 0.15 -5.31 3.90
CA LEU A 132 0.29 -6.76 4.11
C LEU A 132 1.76 -7.17 4.23
N PHE A 133 2.62 -6.60 3.38
CA PHE A 133 4.06 -6.87 3.39
C PHE A 133 4.76 -6.19 4.55
N ILE A 134 4.30 -4.99 4.97
CA ILE A 134 4.80 -4.30 6.16
C ILE A 134 4.57 -5.14 7.41
N TYR A 135 3.34 -5.64 7.57
CA TYR A 135 3.01 -6.52 8.72
C TYR A 135 3.71 -7.87 8.62
N ALA A 136 3.79 -8.46 7.44
CA ALA A 136 4.54 -9.71 7.24
C ALA A 136 6.03 -9.53 7.59
N ALA A 137 6.64 -8.41 7.19
CA ALA A 137 8.03 -8.11 7.49
C ALA A 137 8.30 -8.03 9.01
N GLY A 138 7.43 -7.35 9.76
CA GLY A 138 7.53 -7.27 11.23
C GLY A 138 7.26 -8.61 11.91
N PHE A 139 6.23 -9.32 11.46
CA PHE A 139 5.87 -10.64 11.99
C PHE A 139 6.97 -11.69 11.76
N LEU A 140 7.58 -11.71 10.58
CA LEU A 140 8.68 -12.61 10.23
C LEU A 140 10.04 -12.11 10.70
N GLN A 141 10.12 -10.97 11.38
CA GLN A 141 11.34 -10.41 11.97
C GLN A 141 12.48 -10.25 10.94
N VAL A 142 12.15 -9.82 9.73
CA VAL A 142 13.16 -9.64 8.69
C VAL A 142 14.06 -8.44 8.98
N ASN A 143 15.18 -8.33 8.26
CA ASN A 143 16.12 -7.22 8.46
C ASN A 143 15.43 -5.86 8.27
N PHE A 144 15.34 -5.10 9.36
CA PHE A 144 14.65 -3.81 9.43
C PHE A 144 15.21 -2.77 8.47
N LEU A 145 16.56 -2.71 8.34
CA LEU A 145 17.20 -1.72 7.47
C LEU A 145 16.90 -1.99 5.99
N LEU A 146 16.97 -3.25 5.57
CA LEU A 146 16.62 -3.64 4.20
C LEU A 146 15.12 -3.45 3.92
N PHE A 147 14.26 -3.70 4.90
CA PHE A 147 12.83 -3.43 4.83
C PHE A 147 12.56 -1.93 4.59
N ILE A 148 13.11 -1.05 5.46
CA ILE A 148 12.93 0.41 5.34
C ILE A 148 13.54 0.94 4.04
N ALA A 149 14.73 0.49 3.66
CA ALA A 149 15.37 0.92 2.42
C ALA A 149 14.52 0.54 1.18
N GLY A 150 14.03 -0.71 1.12
CA GLY A 150 13.16 -1.17 0.04
C GLY A 150 11.84 -0.40 -0.03
N HIS A 151 11.19 -0.19 1.12
CA HIS A 151 9.96 0.61 1.23
C HIS A 151 10.19 2.07 0.79
N PHE A 152 11.23 2.71 1.31
CA PHE A 152 11.56 4.11 1.02
C PHE A 152 11.83 4.31 -0.47
N VAL A 153 12.68 3.47 -1.07
CA VAL A 153 13.03 3.56 -2.49
C VAL A 153 11.83 3.23 -3.37
N GLY A 154 11.11 2.15 -3.09
CA GLY A 154 9.95 1.72 -3.88
C GLY A 154 8.82 2.75 -3.85
N ARG A 155 8.43 3.18 -2.66
CA ARG A 155 7.35 4.17 -2.49
C ARG A 155 7.78 5.55 -2.99
N GLY A 156 9.02 5.94 -2.77
CA GLY A 156 9.60 7.18 -3.31
C GLY A 156 9.60 7.22 -4.83
N ALA A 157 10.01 6.14 -5.48
CA ALA A 157 9.99 6.03 -6.94
C ALA A 157 8.56 6.10 -7.49
N ARG A 158 7.60 5.38 -6.88
CA ARG A 158 6.19 5.42 -7.27
C ARG A 158 5.58 6.82 -7.10
N MET A 159 5.74 7.44 -5.93
CA MET A 159 5.21 8.78 -5.66
C MET A 159 5.88 9.84 -6.53
N GLY A 160 7.20 9.74 -6.74
CA GLY A 160 7.96 10.62 -7.63
C GLY A 160 7.52 10.51 -9.08
N ALA A 161 7.33 9.29 -9.57
CA ALA A 161 6.79 9.05 -10.92
C ALA A 161 5.39 9.65 -11.07
N LEU A 162 4.51 9.47 -10.08
CA LEU A 162 3.16 10.03 -10.10
C LEU A 162 3.18 11.56 -10.18
N LEU A 163 3.98 12.22 -9.35
CA LEU A 163 4.12 13.69 -9.37
C LEU A 163 4.70 14.19 -10.70
N TYR A 164 5.70 13.50 -11.23
CA TYR A 164 6.27 13.82 -12.53
C TYR A 164 5.24 13.71 -13.66
N LEU A 165 4.51 12.61 -13.72
CA LEU A 165 3.46 12.38 -14.70
C LEU A 165 2.32 13.40 -14.56
N THR A 166 1.91 13.71 -13.32
CA THR A 166 0.89 14.73 -13.06
C THR A 166 1.34 16.11 -13.52
N GLY A 167 2.60 16.45 -13.30
CA GLY A 167 3.17 17.72 -13.79
C GLY A 167 3.21 17.83 -15.31
N LYS A 168 3.40 16.69 -16.01
CA LYS A 168 3.50 16.64 -17.47
C LYS A 168 2.14 16.54 -18.17
N TYR A 169 1.22 15.74 -17.64
CA TYR A 169 -0.04 15.37 -18.28
C TYR A 169 -1.29 15.94 -17.58
N GLY A 170 -1.12 16.62 -16.46
CA GLY A 170 -2.21 17.26 -15.73
C GLY A 170 -3.28 16.26 -15.26
N LYS A 171 -4.56 16.65 -15.40
CA LYS A 171 -5.72 15.86 -14.91
C LYS A 171 -5.85 14.48 -15.57
N HIS A 172 -5.32 14.29 -16.77
CA HIS A 172 -5.42 13.00 -17.49
C HIS A 172 -4.69 11.85 -16.76
N VAL A 173 -3.74 12.16 -15.86
CA VAL A 173 -3.07 11.14 -15.05
C VAL A 173 -4.04 10.44 -14.10
N VAL A 174 -5.02 11.16 -13.56
CA VAL A 174 -6.03 10.57 -12.66
C VAL A 174 -6.82 9.47 -13.39
N ASP A 175 -7.25 9.73 -14.60
CA ASP A 175 -8.02 8.77 -15.41
C ASP A 175 -7.18 7.55 -15.79
N ILE A 176 -5.89 7.76 -16.07
CA ILE A 176 -4.96 6.68 -16.38
C ILE A 176 -4.70 5.80 -15.16
N VAL A 177 -4.39 6.42 -14.02
CA VAL A 177 -4.11 5.69 -12.76
C VAL A 177 -5.35 4.92 -12.30
N ASP A 178 -6.53 5.54 -12.35
CA ASP A 178 -7.79 4.90 -11.99
C ASP A 178 -8.13 3.71 -12.91
N ARG A 179 -7.91 3.86 -14.21
CA ARG A 179 -8.14 2.78 -15.17
C ARG A 179 -7.19 1.62 -14.98
N TYR A 180 -5.91 1.87 -14.76
CA TYR A 180 -4.93 0.83 -14.44
C TYR A 180 -5.23 0.13 -13.11
N PHE A 181 -5.63 0.89 -12.09
CA PHE A 181 -5.96 0.32 -10.77
C PHE A 181 -7.19 -0.59 -10.82
N LEU A 182 -8.22 -0.20 -11.60
CA LEU A 182 -9.42 -1.01 -11.81
C LEU A 182 -9.12 -2.28 -12.61
N TRP A 183 -8.36 -2.18 -13.70
CA TRP A 183 -8.02 -3.33 -14.53
C TRP A 183 -7.12 -4.33 -13.79
N PHE A 184 -6.15 -3.85 -13.06
CA PHE A 184 -5.22 -4.70 -12.32
C PHE A 184 -5.88 -5.29 -11.07
N GLY A 185 -6.70 -4.53 -10.37
CA GLY A 185 -7.49 -5.00 -9.21
C GLY A 185 -8.50 -6.05 -9.61
N SER A 186 -9.23 -5.85 -10.73
CA SER A 186 -10.19 -6.83 -11.25
C SER A 186 -9.49 -8.09 -11.78
N GLY A 187 -8.32 -7.97 -12.40
CA GLY A 187 -7.52 -9.11 -12.86
C GLY A 187 -7.02 -9.98 -11.70
N LEU A 188 -6.57 -9.35 -10.62
CA LEU A 188 -6.11 -10.05 -9.41
C LEU A 188 -7.28 -10.75 -8.69
N LEU A 189 -8.43 -10.08 -8.64
CA LEU A 189 -9.65 -10.64 -8.05
C LEU A 189 -10.15 -11.82 -8.88
N ALA A 190 -10.12 -11.72 -10.20
CA ALA A 190 -10.47 -12.81 -11.11
C ALA A 190 -9.51 -14.01 -10.97
N LEU A 191 -8.19 -13.76 -10.85
CA LEU A 191 -7.18 -14.78 -10.60
C LEU A 191 -7.38 -15.45 -9.23
N GLY A 192 -7.67 -14.68 -8.19
CA GLY A 192 -7.97 -15.19 -6.84
C GLY A 192 -9.22 -16.06 -6.81
N VAL A 193 -10.30 -15.61 -7.48
CA VAL A 193 -11.55 -16.38 -7.63
C VAL A 193 -11.30 -17.64 -8.47
N ALA A 194 -10.57 -17.54 -9.58
CA ALA A 194 -10.23 -18.71 -10.41
C ALA A 194 -9.40 -19.73 -9.63
N TYR A 195 -8.42 -19.28 -8.86
CA TYR A 195 -7.63 -20.15 -7.98
C TYR A 195 -8.48 -20.82 -6.89
N ALA A 196 -9.39 -20.07 -6.24
CA ALA A 196 -10.29 -20.60 -5.24
C ALA A 196 -11.26 -21.64 -5.83
N LEU A 197 -11.81 -21.37 -7.02
CA LEU A 197 -12.68 -22.29 -7.75
C LEU A 197 -11.91 -23.55 -8.21
N LEU A 198 -10.70 -23.41 -8.73
CA LEU A 198 -9.84 -24.54 -9.10
C LEU A 198 -9.52 -25.40 -7.88
N ARG A 199 -9.19 -24.80 -6.76
CA ARG A 199 -8.92 -25.52 -5.52
C ARG A 199 -10.17 -26.24 -4.99
N TRP A 200 -11.34 -25.64 -5.11
CA TRP A 200 -12.60 -26.22 -4.62
C TRP A 200 -13.15 -27.31 -5.55
N CYS A 201 -12.96 -27.17 -6.87
CA CYS A 201 -13.42 -28.16 -7.86
C CYS A 201 -12.44 -29.34 -8.07
N ILE A 202 -11.12 -29.12 -7.95
CA ILE A 202 -10.11 -30.10 -8.35
C ILE A 202 -9.58 -30.91 -7.17
N LEU A 203 -9.38 -30.29 -5.98
CA LEU A 203 -8.85 -30.99 -4.81
C LEU A 203 -9.75 -32.13 -4.26
N PRO A 204 -11.09 -32.07 -4.31
CA PRO A 204 -11.94 -33.20 -3.89
C PRO A 204 -11.85 -34.42 -4.81
N PHE A 205 -11.32 -34.29 -6.05
CA PHE A 205 -11.19 -35.36 -7.02
C PHE A 205 -9.79 -36.01 -7.06
N LEU A 206 -8.82 -35.44 -6.32
CA LEU A 206 -7.43 -35.93 -6.29
C LEU A 206 -7.02 -36.54 -4.92
N GLY A 207 -7.90 -36.59 -3.94
CA GLY A 207 -7.79 -37.29 -2.66
C GLY A 207 -8.88 -38.33 -2.55
#